data_c6bca1d7257f84a0517a4a43df17962e
#
_entry.id   c6bca1d7257f84a0517a4a43df17962e
#
_cell.length_a   1.000
_cell.length_b   1.000
_cell.length_c   1.000
_cell.angle_alpha   90.00
_cell.angle_beta   90.00
_cell.angle_gamma   90.00
#
_symmetry.space_group_name_H-M   'P 1'
#
loop_
_entity.id
_entity.type
_entity.pdbx_description
1 polymer ?
#
loop_
_entity_poly.entity_id
_entity_poly.type
_entity_poly.pdbx_seq_one_letter_code
_entity_poly.pdbx_strand_id
1 'polypeptide(L)'
;MKIVIQRVQSASVVIEDSTVGAIKQGLLLLVGVGPEDTKEDLEYAVRKIVNMRIFSDEDGKMNLSVKDIDGQILSISQFTLFADTKKGNRPAFTGAAKPDMASQFYDDFNQSLSAHVLSLIHIWNFILRLSR
;
A
#
# COMPACT_ATOMS: atom_id res chain seq x y z
N MET A 1 -5.99 8.45 5.85
CA MET A 1 -5.22 7.46 5.09
C MET A 1 -6.12 6.35 4.62
N LYS A 2 -6.06 6.00 3.35
CA LYS A 2 -6.79 4.86 2.79
C LYS A 2 -5.79 3.85 2.26
N ILE A 3 -5.94 2.60 2.67
CA ILE A 3 -5.03 1.53 2.24
C ILE A 3 -5.86 0.35 1.78
N VAL A 4 -5.60 -0.09 0.55
CA VAL A 4 -6.13 -1.36 0.04
C VAL A 4 -5.05 -2.39 0.22
N ILE A 5 -5.38 -3.49 0.89
CA ILE A 5 -4.46 -4.57 1.23
C ILE A 5 -4.88 -5.82 0.47
N GLN A 6 -3.97 -6.39 -0.28
CA GLN A 6 -4.22 -7.64 -1.00
C GLN A 6 -3.14 -8.65 -0.66
N ARG A 7 -3.57 -9.83 -0.22
CA ARG A 7 -2.70 -10.99 -0.07
C ARG A 7 -2.37 -11.54 -1.46
N VAL A 8 -1.07 -11.74 -1.74
CA VAL A 8 -0.62 -12.21 -3.04
C VAL A 8 0.38 -13.35 -2.91
N GLN A 9 0.40 -14.25 -3.89
CA GLN A 9 1.48 -15.23 -4.04
C GLN A 9 2.68 -14.61 -4.74
N SER A 10 2.44 -13.63 -5.59
CA SER A 10 3.44 -12.77 -6.21
C SER A 10 2.75 -11.52 -6.73
N ALA A 11 3.51 -10.45 -6.85
CA ALA A 11 3.04 -9.22 -7.47
C ALA A 11 4.19 -8.49 -8.13
N SER A 12 3.89 -7.79 -9.21
CA SER A 12 4.90 -6.98 -9.90
C SER A 12 4.25 -5.74 -10.50
N VAL A 13 5.07 -4.71 -10.69
CA VAL A 13 4.67 -3.49 -11.40
C VAL A 13 5.58 -3.33 -12.60
N VAL A 14 4.97 -3.17 -13.76
CA VAL A 14 5.65 -2.98 -15.04
C VAL A 14 5.31 -1.60 -15.57
N ILE A 15 6.33 -0.81 -15.89
CA ILE A 15 6.19 0.50 -16.51
C ILE A 15 7.04 0.50 -17.76
N GLU A 16 6.43 0.82 -18.91
CA GLU A 16 7.12 0.88 -20.24
C GLU A 16 7.94 -0.39 -20.51
N ASP A 17 7.32 -1.55 -20.35
CA ASP A 17 7.91 -2.87 -20.55
C ASP A 17 9.04 -3.24 -19.57
N SER A 18 9.29 -2.42 -18.56
CA SER A 18 10.29 -2.69 -17.52
C SER A 18 9.64 -3.00 -16.18
N THR A 19 10.05 -4.07 -15.54
CA THR A 19 9.63 -4.38 -14.17
C THR A 19 10.34 -3.44 -13.21
N VAL A 20 9.56 -2.60 -12.53
CA VAL A 20 10.09 -1.61 -11.57
C VAL A 20 9.99 -2.08 -10.12
N GLY A 21 9.25 -3.13 -9.87
CA GLY A 21 9.14 -3.76 -8.56
C GLY A 21 8.46 -5.11 -8.66
N ALA A 22 8.94 -6.06 -7.90
CA ALA A 22 8.37 -7.40 -7.85
C ALA A 22 8.56 -8.02 -6.46
N ILE A 23 7.55 -8.74 -5.99
CA ILE A 23 7.63 -9.51 -4.75
C ILE A 23 7.11 -10.93 -4.98
N LYS A 24 7.54 -11.82 -4.11
CA LYS A 24 6.98 -13.17 -3.96
C LYS A 24 5.78 -13.09 -3.00
N GLN A 25 5.49 -14.14 -2.27
CA GLN A 25 4.37 -14.18 -1.34
C GLN A 25 4.42 -13.04 -0.33
N GLY A 26 3.30 -12.36 -0.15
CA GLY A 26 3.20 -11.26 0.79
C GLY A 26 1.99 -10.39 0.57
N LEU A 27 2.15 -9.09 0.73
CA LEU A 27 1.09 -8.10 0.63
C LEU A 27 1.38 -7.08 -0.46
N LEU A 28 0.36 -6.81 -1.27
CA LEU A 28 0.30 -5.64 -2.13
C LEU A 28 -0.52 -4.57 -1.41
N LEU A 29 0.06 -3.39 -1.26
CA LEU A 29 -0.61 -2.25 -0.64
C LEU A 29 -0.79 -1.13 -1.66
N LEU A 30 -2.00 -0.62 -1.77
CA LEU A 30 -2.28 0.65 -2.44
C LEU A 30 -2.52 1.68 -1.36
N VAL A 31 -1.72 2.72 -1.33
CA VAL A 31 -1.67 3.68 -0.22
C VAL A 31 -2.06 5.07 -0.69
N GLY A 32 -3.15 5.59 -0.14
CA GLY A 32 -3.58 6.97 -0.33
C GLY A 32 -3.42 7.78 0.95
N VAL A 33 -2.82 8.96 0.84
CA VAL A 33 -2.60 9.86 1.97
C VAL A 33 -3.63 10.99 1.90
N GLY A 34 -4.34 11.22 3.01
CA GLY A 34 -5.27 12.32 3.16
C GLY A 34 -4.62 13.55 3.79
N PRO A 35 -5.23 14.76 3.60
CA PRO A 35 -4.63 15.99 4.09
C PRO A 35 -4.62 16.13 5.62
N GLU A 36 -5.44 15.35 6.30
CA GLU A 36 -5.57 15.38 7.77
C GLU A 36 -4.91 14.18 8.45
N ASP A 37 -4.15 13.39 7.71
CA ASP A 37 -3.49 12.22 8.28
C ASP A 37 -2.39 12.64 9.25
N THR A 38 -2.37 11.96 10.39
CA THR A 38 -1.44 12.21 11.48
C THR A 38 -0.44 11.08 11.64
N LYS A 39 0.61 11.34 12.43
CA LYS A 39 1.57 10.29 12.80
C LYS A 39 0.88 9.11 13.50
N GLU A 40 -0.16 9.37 14.30
CA GLU A 40 -0.93 8.33 14.96
C GLU A 40 -1.65 7.43 13.96
N ASP A 41 -2.21 8.02 12.88
CA ASP A 41 -2.84 7.27 11.80
C ASP A 41 -1.83 6.37 11.10
N LEU A 42 -0.64 6.88 10.84
CA LEU A 42 0.45 6.14 10.23
C LEU A 42 0.86 4.95 11.11
N GLU A 43 1.10 5.18 12.38
CA GLU A 43 1.51 4.15 13.33
C GLU A 43 0.44 3.06 13.49
N TYR A 44 -0.83 3.46 13.54
CA TYR A 44 -1.97 2.55 13.57
C TYR A 44 -2.00 1.66 12.33
N ALA A 45 -1.87 2.26 11.14
CA ALA A 45 -1.89 1.53 9.88
C ALA A 45 -0.74 0.52 9.80
N VAL A 46 0.47 0.93 10.14
CA VAL A 46 1.65 0.04 10.14
C VAL A 46 1.43 -1.14 11.08
N ARG A 47 0.99 -0.88 12.31
CA ARG A 47 0.74 -1.93 13.30
C ARG A 47 -0.31 -2.93 12.81
N LYS A 48 -1.39 -2.44 12.19
CA LYS A 48 -2.44 -3.31 11.67
C LYS A 48 -1.94 -4.16 10.50
N ILE A 49 -1.21 -3.56 9.57
CA ILE A 49 -0.71 -4.27 8.40
C ILE A 49 0.23 -5.42 8.79
N VAL A 50 1.19 -5.14 9.66
CA VAL A 50 2.22 -6.14 10.00
C VAL A 50 1.70 -7.27 10.90
N ASN A 51 0.60 -7.03 11.62
CA ASN A 51 0.02 -8.01 12.54
C ASN A 51 -1.27 -8.65 12.02
N MET A 52 -1.80 -8.20 10.89
CA MET A 52 -3.03 -8.74 10.31
C MET A 52 -2.85 -10.22 9.95
N ARG A 53 -3.71 -11.06 10.50
CA ARG A 53 -3.59 -12.52 10.40
C ARG A 53 -4.39 -13.05 9.22
N ILE A 54 -3.94 -12.75 8.01
CA ILE A 54 -4.65 -13.08 6.77
C ILE A 54 -3.95 -14.16 5.92
N PHE A 55 -2.86 -14.72 6.41
CA PHE A 55 -2.21 -15.85 5.76
C PHE A 55 -2.60 -17.16 6.43
N SER A 56 -2.78 -18.20 5.63
CA SER A 56 -3.23 -19.49 6.12
C SER A 56 -2.13 -20.20 6.89
N ASP A 57 -2.50 -20.80 8.02
CA ASP A 57 -1.66 -21.71 8.78
C ASP A 57 -1.73 -23.15 8.19
N GLU A 58 -1.12 -24.12 8.89
CA GLU A 58 -1.10 -25.53 8.48
C GLU A 58 -2.51 -26.14 8.42
N ASP A 59 -3.44 -25.61 9.19
CA ASP A 59 -4.83 -26.07 9.24
C ASP A 59 -5.72 -25.37 8.20
N GLY A 60 -5.16 -24.48 7.37
CA GLY A 60 -5.90 -23.72 6.37
C GLY A 60 -6.68 -22.55 6.94
N LYS A 61 -6.43 -22.15 8.18
CA LYS A 61 -7.10 -21.02 8.84
C LYS A 61 -6.27 -19.75 8.71
N MET A 62 -6.91 -18.61 8.49
CA MET A 62 -6.25 -17.30 8.45
C MET A 62 -5.76 -16.93 9.84
N ASN A 63 -4.52 -17.26 10.13
CA ASN A 63 -3.94 -17.15 11.46
C ASN A 63 -2.53 -16.58 11.50
N LEU A 64 -1.90 -16.40 10.35
CA LEU A 64 -0.52 -15.93 10.26
C LEU A 64 -0.45 -14.53 9.67
N SER A 65 0.46 -13.71 10.19
CA SER A 65 0.76 -12.38 9.67
C SER A 65 1.85 -12.43 8.60
N VAL A 66 2.06 -11.30 7.91
CA VAL A 66 3.17 -11.18 6.95
C VAL A 66 4.52 -11.42 7.62
N LYS A 67 4.67 -11.04 8.87
CA LYS A 67 5.90 -11.32 9.65
C LYS A 67 6.09 -12.81 9.90
N ASP A 68 5.01 -13.50 10.25
CA ASP A 68 5.06 -14.93 10.57
C ASP A 68 5.52 -15.77 9.39
N ILE A 69 5.17 -15.37 8.18
CA ILE A 69 5.52 -16.12 6.96
C ILE A 69 6.79 -15.60 6.28
N ASP A 70 7.47 -14.61 6.87
CA ASP A 70 8.58 -13.90 6.23
C ASP A 70 8.22 -13.35 4.86
N GLY A 71 6.99 -12.84 4.74
CA GLY A 71 6.46 -12.32 3.49
C GLY A 71 7.06 -10.97 3.12
N GLN A 72 6.89 -10.62 1.85
CA GLN A 72 7.35 -9.36 1.28
C GLN A 72 6.19 -8.38 1.16
N ILE A 73 6.51 -7.09 1.07
CA ILE A 73 5.51 -6.05 0.85
C ILE A 73 5.88 -5.23 -0.38
N LEU A 74 4.90 -5.08 -1.29
CA LEU A 74 4.97 -4.14 -2.40
C LEU A 74 3.99 -3.01 -2.10
N SER A 75 4.52 -1.83 -1.81
CA SER A 75 3.74 -0.64 -1.46
C SER A 75 3.70 0.31 -2.66
N ILE A 76 2.50 0.72 -3.04
CA ILE A 76 2.28 1.62 -4.17
C ILE A 76 1.48 2.82 -3.69
N SER A 77 2.01 4.02 -3.93
CA SER A 77 1.28 5.26 -3.66
C SER A 77 0.19 5.45 -4.72
N GLN A 78 -1.04 5.67 -4.27
CA GLN A 78 -2.20 5.74 -5.16
C GLN A 78 -3.20 6.80 -4.67
N PHE A 79 -3.06 8.03 -5.17
CA PHE A 79 -3.94 9.13 -4.78
C PHE A 79 -5.39 8.93 -5.27
N THR A 80 -5.61 8.12 -6.30
CA THR A 80 -6.95 7.85 -6.84
C THR A 80 -7.88 7.15 -5.85
N LEU A 81 -7.36 6.63 -4.73
CA LEU A 81 -8.17 6.13 -3.63
C LEU A 81 -9.07 7.21 -3.01
N PHE A 82 -8.75 8.49 -3.24
CA PHE A 82 -9.55 9.63 -2.81
C PHE A 82 -10.39 10.22 -3.93
N ALA A 83 -10.59 9.51 -5.04
CA ALA A 83 -11.44 9.97 -6.14
C ALA A 83 -12.88 10.15 -5.67
N ASP A 84 -13.47 11.29 -6.04
CA ASP A 84 -14.85 11.65 -5.72
C ASP A 84 -15.59 11.99 -7.00
N THR A 85 -16.72 11.32 -7.23
CA THR A 85 -17.58 11.53 -8.40
C THR A 85 -18.96 12.11 -8.03
N LYS A 86 -19.11 12.61 -6.82
CA LYS A 86 -20.42 13.12 -6.33
C LYS A 86 -20.96 14.29 -7.15
N LYS A 87 -20.09 15.10 -7.75
CA LYS A 87 -20.47 16.29 -8.52
C LYS A 87 -20.42 16.08 -10.04
N GLY A 88 -20.32 14.85 -10.51
CA GLY A 88 -20.29 14.54 -11.94
C GLY A 88 -19.50 13.29 -12.23
N ASN A 89 -19.26 13.04 -13.53
CA ASN A 89 -18.58 11.82 -13.99
C ASN A 89 -17.05 11.96 -13.99
N ARG A 90 -16.52 13.16 -13.76
CA ARG A 90 -15.09 13.37 -13.63
C ARG A 90 -14.69 13.21 -12.16
N PRO A 91 -13.74 12.31 -11.85
CA PRO A 91 -13.27 12.17 -10.49
C PRO A 91 -12.61 13.46 -9.99
N ALA A 92 -12.96 13.89 -8.80
CA ALA A 92 -12.27 14.95 -8.08
C ALA A 92 -11.35 14.32 -7.03
N PHE A 93 -10.17 14.91 -6.82
CA PHE A 93 -9.17 14.40 -5.89
C PHE A 93 -8.90 15.38 -4.73
N THR A 94 -9.89 16.21 -4.40
CA THR A 94 -9.79 17.19 -3.33
C THR A 94 -9.60 16.57 -1.95
N GLY A 95 -9.97 15.29 -1.79
CA GLY A 95 -9.75 14.54 -0.56
C GLY A 95 -8.34 13.98 -0.40
N ALA A 96 -7.49 14.10 -1.42
CA ALA A 96 -6.11 13.66 -1.34
C ALA A 96 -5.21 14.75 -0.75
N ALA A 97 -4.15 14.36 -0.04
CA ALA A 97 -3.14 15.29 0.43
C ALA A 97 -2.38 15.91 -0.75
N LYS A 98 -1.84 17.12 -0.54
CA LYS A 98 -0.96 17.75 -1.53
C LYS A 98 0.31 16.91 -1.73
N PRO A 99 0.92 16.93 -2.94
CA PRO A 99 2.05 16.06 -3.26
C PRO A 99 3.21 16.11 -2.26
N ASP A 100 3.60 17.30 -1.80
CA ASP A 100 4.75 17.44 -0.90
C ASP A 100 4.50 16.76 0.45
N MET A 101 3.31 16.99 1.03
CA MET A 101 2.91 16.34 2.28
C MET A 101 2.77 14.83 2.08
N ALA A 102 2.10 14.43 0.99
CA ALA A 102 1.84 13.03 0.71
C ALA A 102 3.15 12.26 0.51
N SER A 103 4.12 12.83 -0.20
CA SER A 103 5.42 12.21 -0.44
C SER A 103 6.15 11.95 0.87
N GLN A 104 6.25 12.95 1.74
CA GLN A 104 6.92 12.80 3.03
C GLN A 104 6.21 11.79 3.92
N PHE A 105 4.89 11.87 4.00
CA PHE A 105 4.10 10.96 4.82
C PHE A 105 4.23 9.51 4.32
N TYR A 106 4.20 9.32 3.01
CA TYR A 106 4.36 8.01 2.40
C TYR A 106 5.76 7.43 2.66
N ASP A 107 6.81 8.26 2.56
CA ASP A 107 8.17 7.83 2.87
C ASP A 107 8.30 7.40 4.34
N ASP A 108 7.72 8.17 5.26
CA ASP A 108 7.71 7.84 6.69
C ASP A 108 6.95 6.53 6.95
N PHE A 109 5.83 6.34 6.26
CA PHE A 109 5.05 5.11 6.33
C PHE A 109 5.86 3.89 5.90
N ASN A 110 6.53 3.96 4.75
CA ASN A 110 7.34 2.85 4.24
C ASN A 110 8.55 2.58 5.13
N GLN A 111 9.17 3.61 5.68
CA GLN A 111 10.28 3.46 6.60
C GLN A 111 9.84 2.73 7.88
N SER A 112 8.68 3.09 8.41
CA SER A 112 8.11 2.42 9.58
C SER A 112 7.76 0.97 9.30
N LEU A 113 7.16 0.68 8.12
CA LEU A 113 6.87 -0.70 7.71
C LEU A 113 8.16 -1.53 7.59
N SER A 114 9.20 -0.96 6.99
CA SER A 114 10.46 -1.69 6.74
C SER A 114 11.16 -2.12 8.02
N ALA A 115 10.86 -1.49 9.15
CA ALA A 115 11.37 -1.91 10.45
C ALA A 115 10.79 -3.26 10.91
N HIS A 116 9.69 -3.69 10.33
CA HIS A 116 8.95 -4.90 10.74
C HIS A 116 9.04 -6.07 9.77
N VAL A 117 9.47 -5.82 8.53
CA VAL A 117 9.54 -6.86 7.50
C VAL A 117 10.92 -6.86 6.83
N LEU A 118 11.36 -8.03 6.37
CA LEU A 118 12.69 -8.19 5.78
C LEU A 118 12.82 -7.57 4.40
N SER A 119 11.72 -7.47 3.65
CA SER A 119 11.77 -6.96 2.29
C SER A 119 10.55 -6.10 2.01
N LEU A 120 10.80 -4.84 1.71
CA LEU A 120 9.76 -3.90 1.28
C LEU A 120 10.26 -3.19 0.03
N ILE A 121 9.42 -3.17 -1.00
CA ILE A 121 9.62 -2.40 -2.21
C ILE A 121 8.50 -1.36 -2.27
N HIS A 122 8.83 -0.09 -2.52
CA HIS A 122 7.83 0.96 -2.65
C HIS A 122 8.00 1.72 -3.95
N ILE A 123 6.87 2.20 -4.48
CA ILE A 123 6.80 2.94 -5.73
C ILE A 123 5.99 4.21 -5.49
N TRP A 124 6.64 5.36 -5.72
CA TRP A 124 6.03 6.67 -5.66
C TRP A 124 5.68 7.18 -7.05
N ASN A 125 4.65 8.00 -7.12
CA ASN A 125 4.28 8.71 -8.34
C ASN A 125 3.78 7.83 -9.47
N PHE A 126 3.15 6.73 -9.11
CA PHE A 126 2.57 5.83 -10.07
C PHE A 126 1.18 6.31 -10.48
N ILE A 127 1.02 6.65 -11.75
CA ILE A 127 -0.30 6.83 -12.35
C ILE A 127 -0.68 5.48 -12.95
N LEU A 128 -1.65 4.82 -12.32
CA LEU A 128 -2.20 3.59 -12.87
C LEU A 128 -2.85 3.91 -14.21
N ARG A 129 -2.18 3.57 -15.28
CA ARG A 129 -2.83 3.46 -16.58
C ARG A 129 -3.46 2.07 -16.61
N LEU A 130 -4.78 2.05 -16.49
CA LEU A 130 -5.53 0.86 -16.82
C LEU A 130 -5.38 0.69 -18.33
N SER A 131 -4.46 -0.16 -18.76
CA SER A 131 -4.44 -0.62 -20.13
C SER A 131 -5.62 -1.57 -20.33
N ARG A 132 -6.41 -1.24 -21.27
CA ARG A 132 -7.47 -2.13 -21.73
C ARG A 132 -6.90 -3.23 -22.61
#